data_dca9858728a2239052b4f0a0788bf74e
#
_entry.id   dca9858728a2239052b4f0a0788bf74e
#
_cell.length_a   1.000
_cell.length_b   1.000
_cell.length_c   1.000
_cell.angle_alpha   90.00
_cell.angle_beta   90.00
_cell.angle_gamma   90.00
#
_symmetry.space_group_name_H-M   'P 1'
#
loop_
_entity.id
_entity.type
_entity.pdbx_description
1 polymer ?
#
loop_
_entity_poly.entity_id
_entity_poly.type
_entity_poly.pdbx_seq_one_letter_code
_entity_poly.pdbx_strand_id
1 'polypeptide(L)'
;LSDFTTEIYTPAYASGFDIRGNGNNASTLVSIRNPWQGGTNVEQHLLILRDDAKAPADFAGQVVKAPVRHVVCMSSSHVAMFDAIGQAKRISGVSGIDYISNPYVREHRLCGEVRDVGYDTNLNFELLAAMRPDLMLLYGVTGENTIVTGKLRELGIPYIYIGDYMEESPLGKAEWLVLAAELCDLRAAGADTLQPVSYTH
;
A
#
# COMPACT_ATOMS: atom_id res chain seq x y z
N LEU A 1 -14.62 -6.99 -11.96
CA LEU A 1 -14.02 -7.90 -10.95
C LEU A 1 -14.10 -9.36 -11.35
N SER A 2 -15.17 -9.75 -12.06
CA SER A 2 -15.39 -11.14 -12.49
C SER A 2 -14.25 -11.74 -13.33
N ASP A 3 -13.43 -10.92 -13.95
CA ASP A 3 -12.34 -11.37 -14.82
C ASP A 3 -11.04 -11.70 -14.04
N PHE A 4 -10.96 -11.29 -12.77
CA PHE A 4 -9.79 -11.50 -11.92
C PHE A 4 -9.95 -12.76 -11.08
N THR A 5 -9.80 -13.91 -11.75
CA THR A 5 -10.01 -15.23 -11.15
C THR A 5 -8.73 -16.04 -10.99
N THR A 6 -7.64 -15.62 -11.63
CA THR A 6 -6.36 -16.33 -11.56
C THR A 6 -5.66 -15.97 -10.25
N GLU A 7 -5.36 -16.98 -9.45
CA GLU A 7 -4.60 -16.79 -8.21
C GLU A 7 -3.16 -16.36 -8.52
N ILE A 8 -2.77 -15.19 -8.02
CA ILE A 8 -1.38 -14.71 -8.07
C ILE A 8 -0.72 -14.92 -6.72
N TYR A 9 -1.39 -14.49 -5.65
CA TYR A 9 -0.87 -14.67 -4.29
C TYR A 9 -2.02 -14.76 -3.30
N THR A 10 -2.10 -15.92 -2.62
CA THR A 10 -2.98 -16.10 -1.46
C THR A 10 -2.07 -16.23 -0.24
N PRO A 11 -2.13 -15.30 0.72
CA PRO A 11 -1.25 -15.33 1.88
C PRO A 11 -1.42 -16.61 2.69
N ALA A 12 -0.29 -17.12 3.22
CA ALA A 12 -0.28 -18.30 4.07
C ALA A 12 -0.64 -17.95 5.53
N TYR A 13 -0.32 -16.74 5.97
CA TYR A 13 -0.48 -16.30 7.37
C TYR A 13 -1.41 -15.11 7.51
N ALA A 14 -1.40 -14.17 6.57
CA ALA A 14 -2.29 -13.03 6.58
C ALA A 14 -3.69 -13.44 6.09
N SER A 15 -4.71 -12.80 6.63
CA SER A 15 -6.11 -13.00 6.22
C SER A 15 -6.71 -11.77 5.53
N GLY A 16 -6.03 -10.63 5.61
CA GLY A 16 -6.58 -9.34 5.22
C GLY A 16 -6.45 -8.99 3.75
N PHE A 17 -5.71 -9.75 2.94
CA PHE A 17 -5.57 -9.44 1.51
C PHE A 17 -5.30 -10.67 0.66
N ASP A 18 -5.55 -10.54 -0.63
CA ASP A 18 -5.07 -11.46 -1.68
C ASP A 18 -4.80 -10.68 -2.97
N ILE A 19 -4.11 -11.34 -3.91
CA ILE A 19 -3.76 -10.77 -5.21
C ILE A 19 -4.19 -11.75 -6.30
N ARG A 20 -4.97 -11.27 -7.27
CA ARG A 20 -5.48 -12.05 -8.40
C ARG A 20 -5.17 -11.39 -9.73
N GLY A 21 -5.04 -12.21 -10.76
CA GLY A 21 -4.88 -11.79 -12.14
C GLY A 21 -6.06 -12.19 -13.01
N ASN A 22 -6.13 -11.66 -14.22
CA ASN A 22 -7.18 -12.00 -15.18
C ASN A 22 -6.73 -12.98 -16.29
N GLY A 23 -5.45 -13.35 -16.30
CA GLY A 23 -4.90 -14.27 -17.31
C GLY A 23 -4.65 -13.67 -18.70
N ASN A 24 -5.18 -12.48 -18.98
CA ASN A 24 -5.10 -11.84 -20.29
C ASN A 24 -4.00 -10.78 -20.41
N ASN A 25 -3.61 -10.20 -19.29
CA ASN A 25 -2.53 -9.20 -19.19
C ASN A 25 -1.83 -9.33 -17.84
N ALA A 26 -0.78 -8.54 -17.64
CA ALA A 26 0.00 -8.58 -16.41
C ALA A 26 -0.63 -7.80 -15.26
N SER A 27 -1.78 -7.15 -15.47
CA SER A 27 -2.47 -6.38 -14.43
C SER A 27 -3.03 -7.29 -13.35
N THR A 28 -3.03 -6.82 -12.11
CA THR A 28 -3.48 -7.59 -10.95
C THR A 28 -4.44 -6.78 -10.09
N LEU A 29 -5.29 -7.50 -9.38
CA LEU A 29 -6.26 -6.94 -8.44
C LEU A 29 -5.89 -7.36 -7.03
N VAL A 30 -5.66 -6.35 -6.18
CA VAL A 30 -5.50 -6.56 -4.74
C VAL A 30 -6.86 -6.35 -4.09
N SER A 31 -7.29 -7.34 -3.32
CA SER A 31 -8.50 -7.25 -2.49
C SER A 31 -8.07 -7.18 -1.03
N ILE A 32 -8.53 -6.17 -0.31
CA ILE A 32 -8.24 -5.98 1.11
C ILE A 32 -9.55 -6.05 1.89
N ARG A 33 -9.55 -6.85 2.94
CA ARG A 33 -10.73 -7.13 3.75
C ARG A 33 -10.53 -6.64 5.18
N ASN A 34 -11.54 -5.94 5.69
CA ASN A 34 -11.63 -5.51 7.09
C ASN A 34 -10.34 -4.89 7.63
N PRO A 35 -9.83 -3.80 7.03
CA PRO A 35 -8.51 -3.26 7.35
C PRO A 35 -8.44 -2.45 8.65
N TRP A 36 -9.54 -2.34 9.40
CA TRP A 36 -9.60 -1.63 10.69
C TRP A 36 -10.47 -2.37 11.70
N GLN A 37 -10.34 -2.00 12.97
CA GLN A 37 -11.09 -2.59 14.06
C GLN A 37 -12.59 -2.37 13.89
N GLY A 38 -13.36 -3.42 14.15
CA GLY A 38 -14.82 -3.38 14.01
C GLY A 38 -15.32 -3.45 12.57
N GLY A 39 -14.42 -3.51 11.60
CA GLY A 39 -14.80 -3.70 10.19
C GLY A 39 -15.37 -5.09 9.97
N THR A 40 -16.60 -5.14 9.46
CA THR A 40 -17.27 -6.38 9.05
C THR A 40 -17.80 -6.19 7.64
N ASN A 41 -17.46 -7.10 6.74
CA ASN A 41 -17.83 -7.03 5.33
C ASN A 41 -17.30 -5.76 4.61
N VAL A 42 -16.20 -5.20 5.09
CA VAL A 42 -15.50 -4.11 4.41
C VAL A 42 -14.53 -4.72 3.42
N GLU A 43 -14.64 -4.31 2.17
CA GLU A 43 -13.73 -4.77 1.12
C GLU A 43 -13.28 -3.58 0.27
N GLN A 44 -11.98 -3.49 0.02
CA GLN A 44 -11.37 -2.51 -0.85
C GLN A 44 -10.67 -3.21 -1.99
N HIS A 45 -10.65 -2.57 -3.16
CA HIS A 45 -9.98 -3.08 -4.34
C HIS A 45 -8.97 -2.07 -4.86
N LEU A 46 -7.77 -2.57 -5.16
CA LEU A 46 -6.73 -1.80 -5.83
C LEU A 46 -6.34 -2.55 -7.10
N LEU A 47 -6.62 -1.93 -8.24
CA LEU A 47 -6.22 -2.44 -9.54
C LEU A 47 -4.83 -1.92 -9.88
N ILE A 48 -3.89 -2.83 -10.09
CA ILE A 48 -2.51 -2.51 -10.46
C ILE A 48 -2.37 -2.77 -11.96
N LEU A 49 -2.33 -1.70 -12.73
CA LEU A 49 -2.19 -1.75 -14.18
C LEU A 49 -0.72 -1.90 -14.59
N ARG A 50 -0.52 -2.67 -15.64
CA ARG A 50 0.78 -2.84 -16.28
C ARG A 50 0.63 -2.72 -17.80
N ASP A 51 1.74 -2.39 -18.45
CA ASP A 51 1.79 -2.20 -19.91
C ASP A 51 0.75 -1.16 -20.37
N ASP A 52 -0.02 -1.45 -21.39
CA ASP A 52 -1.05 -0.57 -21.94
C ASP A 52 -2.45 -0.88 -21.41
N ALA A 53 -2.55 -1.69 -20.35
CA ALA A 53 -3.83 -2.06 -19.75
C ALA A 53 -4.56 -0.84 -19.19
N LYS A 54 -5.89 -0.86 -19.32
CA LYS A 54 -6.77 0.19 -18.80
C LYS A 54 -7.76 -0.42 -17.82
N ALA A 55 -8.16 0.38 -16.84
CA ALA A 55 -9.21 -0.02 -15.92
C ALA A 55 -10.54 -0.14 -16.66
N PRO A 56 -11.37 -1.16 -16.32
CA PRO A 56 -12.76 -1.19 -16.79
C PRO A 56 -13.51 0.08 -16.39
N ALA A 57 -14.40 0.56 -17.26
CA ALA A 57 -15.14 1.81 -17.04
C ALA A 57 -16.01 1.77 -15.77
N ASP A 58 -16.46 0.57 -15.38
CA ASP A 58 -17.30 0.34 -14.20
C ASP A 58 -16.51 -0.07 -12.94
N PHE A 59 -15.18 0.02 -12.99
CA PHE A 59 -14.35 -0.33 -11.83
C PHE A 59 -14.52 0.67 -10.69
N ALA A 60 -14.96 0.20 -9.53
CA ALA A 60 -15.31 1.04 -8.38
C ALA A 60 -14.20 1.18 -7.34
N GLY A 61 -13.02 0.62 -7.58
CA GLY A 61 -11.88 0.69 -6.67
C GLY A 61 -10.87 1.79 -7.03
N GLN A 62 -9.71 1.70 -6.42
CA GLN A 62 -8.59 2.56 -6.72
C GLN A 62 -7.72 1.93 -7.83
N VAL A 63 -7.06 2.75 -8.62
CA VAL A 63 -6.24 2.31 -9.74
C VAL A 63 -4.86 2.94 -9.65
N VAL A 64 -3.82 2.13 -9.78
CA VAL A 64 -2.43 2.57 -9.87
C VAL A 64 -1.73 1.88 -11.02
N LYS A 65 -0.64 2.48 -11.48
CA LYS A 65 0.22 1.86 -12.50
C LYS A 65 1.53 1.42 -11.85
N ALA A 66 1.88 0.14 -12.03
CA ALA A 66 3.16 -0.38 -11.55
C ALA A 66 4.26 -0.13 -12.58
N PRO A 67 5.52 0.07 -12.15
CA PRO A 67 5.92 0.21 -10.75
C PRO A 67 5.58 1.60 -10.20
N VAL A 68 5.11 1.66 -8.96
CA VAL A 68 4.90 2.95 -8.27
C VAL A 68 6.25 3.60 -7.97
N ARG A 69 6.33 4.92 -8.11
CA ARG A 69 7.57 5.68 -7.92
C ARG A 69 7.57 6.53 -6.67
N HIS A 70 6.41 7.08 -6.33
CA HIS A 70 6.25 8.01 -5.21
C HIS A 70 5.09 7.57 -4.34
N VAL A 71 5.42 7.02 -3.17
CA VAL A 71 4.44 6.49 -2.23
C VAL A 71 4.49 7.32 -0.95
N VAL A 72 3.31 7.62 -0.41
CA VAL A 72 3.16 8.23 0.91
C VAL A 72 2.73 7.15 1.90
N CYS A 73 3.47 7.01 2.99
CA CYS A 73 3.24 6.01 4.03
C CYS A 73 2.73 6.70 5.30
N MET A 74 1.49 6.41 5.69
CA MET A 74 0.87 7.01 6.88
C MET A 74 1.18 6.26 8.17
N SER A 75 1.94 5.16 8.10
CA SER A 75 2.39 4.38 9.25
C SER A 75 3.85 3.95 9.07
N SER A 76 4.59 3.83 10.18
CA SER A 76 5.95 3.30 10.15
C SER A 76 6.02 1.86 9.64
N SER A 77 4.96 1.07 9.83
CA SER A 77 4.88 -0.30 9.30
C SER A 77 4.85 -0.31 7.78
N HIS A 78 4.24 0.68 7.14
CA HIS A 78 4.26 0.83 5.68
C HIS A 78 5.68 1.12 5.16
N VAL A 79 6.40 1.99 5.86
CA VAL A 79 7.83 2.26 5.57
C VAL A 79 8.64 0.97 5.64
N ALA A 80 8.42 0.17 6.69
CA ALA A 80 9.11 -1.10 6.89
C ALA A 80 8.85 -2.10 5.75
N MET A 81 7.65 -2.13 5.18
CA MET A 81 7.33 -3.01 4.04
C MET A 81 8.21 -2.70 2.82
N PHE A 82 8.33 -1.42 2.47
CA PHE A 82 9.17 -1.01 1.33
C PHE A 82 10.65 -1.21 1.62
N ASP A 83 11.09 -0.91 2.83
CA ASP A 83 12.50 -1.09 3.22
C ASP A 83 12.91 -2.57 3.20
N ALA A 84 12.03 -3.46 3.66
CA ALA A 84 12.29 -4.91 3.70
C ALA A 84 12.58 -5.51 2.32
N ILE A 85 12.06 -4.94 1.26
CA ILE A 85 12.30 -5.37 -0.13
C ILE A 85 13.32 -4.47 -0.86
N GLY A 86 14.05 -3.62 -0.12
CA GLY A 86 15.07 -2.74 -0.69
C GLY A 86 14.53 -1.58 -1.51
N GLN A 87 13.29 -1.15 -1.26
CA GLN A 87 12.59 -0.14 -2.06
C GLN A 87 12.21 1.12 -1.28
N ALA A 88 12.92 1.43 -0.19
CA ALA A 88 12.69 2.64 0.60
C ALA A 88 12.78 3.93 -0.26
N LYS A 89 13.56 3.90 -1.34
CA LYS A 89 13.70 5.02 -2.29
C LYS A 89 12.38 5.45 -2.96
N ARG A 90 11.34 4.63 -2.91
CA ARG A 90 10.03 4.95 -3.46
C ARG A 90 9.16 5.75 -2.48
N ILE A 91 9.59 5.86 -1.24
CA ILE A 91 8.88 6.63 -0.21
C ILE A 91 9.22 8.11 -0.38
N SER A 92 8.23 8.94 -0.67
CA SER A 92 8.38 10.38 -0.83
C SER A 92 7.68 11.19 0.26
N GLY A 93 6.85 10.55 1.08
CA GLY A 93 6.16 11.21 2.19
C GLY A 93 5.81 10.23 3.29
N VAL A 94 5.77 10.75 4.51
CA VAL A 94 5.39 10.00 5.72
C VAL A 94 4.55 10.87 6.64
N SER A 95 3.83 10.23 7.55
CA SER A 95 3.11 10.90 8.63
C SER A 95 4.01 10.99 9.86
N GLY A 96 4.20 12.19 10.40
CA GLY A 96 4.98 12.38 11.63
C GLY A 96 6.45 12.00 11.47
N ILE A 97 7.14 12.65 10.54
CA ILE A 97 8.52 12.29 10.15
C ILE A 97 9.50 12.27 11.34
N ASP A 98 9.27 13.10 12.36
CA ASP A 98 10.13 13.13 13.55
C ASP A 98 10.08 11.83 14.37
N TYR A 99 9.01 11.03 14.19
CA TYR A 99 8.82 9.76 14.90
C TYR A 99 9.23 8.55 14.05
N ILE A 100 9.69 8.77 12.82
CA ILE A 100 10.14 7.69 11.93
C ILE A 100 11.62 7.44 12.16
N SER A 101 11.97 6.25 12.64
CA SER A 101 13.35 5.86 12.94
C SER A 101 14.10 5.27 11.73
N ASN A 102 13.40 4.97 10.65
CA ASN A 102 14.00 4.34 9.47
C ASN A 102 15.17 5.18 8.94
N PRO A 103 16.37 4.60 8.74
CA PRO A 103 17.56 5.34 8.32
C PRO A 103 17.42 6.08 6.99
N TYR A 104 16.75 5.46 6.01
CA TYR A 104 16.52 6.10 4.70
C TYR A 104 15.69 7.37 4.86
N VAL A 105 14.58 7.29 5.60
CA VAL A 105 13.70 8.43 5.84
C VAL A 105 14.45 9.54 6.57
N ARG A 106 15.22 9.21 7.60
CA ARG A 106 15.99 10.18 8.38
C ARG A 106 17.05 10.89 7.54
N GLU A 107 17.73 10.18 6.67
CA GLU A 107 18.72 10.73 5.77
C GLU A 107 18.09 11.63 4.70
N HIS A 108 17.02 11.16 4.06
CA HIS A 108 16.43 11.84 2.91
C HIS A 108 15.46 12.97 3.27
N ARG A 109 15.05 13.07 4.54
CA ARG A 109 14.32 14.25 5.02
C ARG A 109 15.16 15.51 4.94
N LEU A 110 16.47 15.39 5.14
CA LEU A 110 17.38 16.53 5.18
C LEU A 110 17.52 17.22 3.81
N CYS A 111 17.44 16.44 2.74
CA CYS A 111 17.49 17.00 1.36
C CYS A 111 16.08 17.23 0.77
N GLY A 112 15.02 16.95 1.53
CA GLY A 112 13.65 17.18 1.10
C GLY A 112 13.07 16.12 0.16
N GLU A 113 13.75 15.00 -0.04
CA GLU A 113 13.23 13.89 -0.85
C GLU A 113 12.09 13.13 -0.15
N VAL A 114 12.13 13.07 1.19
CA VAL A 114 11.03 12.54 2.00
C VAL A 114 10.45 13.68 2.83
N ARG A 115 9.15 13.92 2.66
CA ARG A 115 8.44 15.04 3.27
C ARG A 115 7.48 14.55 4.36
N ASP A 116 7.26 15.40 5.36
CA ASP A 116 6.20 15.20 6.35
C ASP A 116 4.87 15.70 5.79
N VAL A 117 3.91 14.82 5.61
CA VAL A 117 2.59 15.18 5.09
C VAL A 117 1.56 15.45 6.19
N GLY A 118 1.97 15.34 7.45
CA GLY A 118 1.10 15.55 8.60
C GLY A 118 0.36 14.28 9.03
N TYR A 119 -0.56 14.46 9.96
CA TYR A 119 -1.40 13.37 10.49
C TYR A 119 -2.79 13.39 9.86
N ASP A 120 -3.54 12.30 9.98
CA ASP A 120 -4.92 12.20 9.48
C ASP A 120 -5.81 13.37 9.89
N THR A 121 -5.63 13.86 11.12
CA THR A 121 -6.40 14.98 11.65
C THR A 121 -5.97 16.33 11.08
N ASN A 122 -4.80 16.40 10.46
CA ASN A 122 -4.24 17.64 9.94
C ASN A 122 -3.28 17.37 8.78
N LEU A 123 -3.79 16.74 7.72
CA LEU A 123 -3.01 16.47 6.52
C LEU A 123 -2.75 17.77 5.75
N ASN A 124 -1.54 17.89 5.21
CA ASN A 124 -1.15 18.99 4.33
C ASN A 124 -1.57 18.65 2.90
N PHE A 125 -2.82 18.94 2.55
CA PHE A 125 -3.35 18.67 1.21
C PHE A 125 -2.69 19.51 0.11
N GLU A 126 -2.24 20.70 0.46
CA GLU A 126 -1.52 21.57 -0.48
C GLU A 126 -0.18 20.93 -0.87
N LEU A 127 0.54 20.39 0.09
CA LEU A 127 1.77 19.64 -0.15
C LEU A 127 1.50 18.38 -0.97
N LEU A 128 0.48 17.61 -0.62
CA LEU A 128 0.10 16.39 -1.36
C LEU A 128 -0.26 16.70 -2.82
N ALA A 129 -0.99 17.80 -3.05
CA ALA A 129 -1.31 18.25 -4.41
C ALA A 129 -0.05 18.60 -5.22
N ALA A 130 0.94 19.22 -4.57
CA ALA A 130 2.22 19.55 -5.20
C ALA A 130 3.10 18.32 -5.45
N MET A 131 3.10 17.36 -4.52
CA MET A 131 3.90 16.12 -4.62
C MET A 131 3.35 15.16 -5.68
N ARG A 132 2.05 15.08 -5.84
CA ARG A 132 1.36 14.14 -6.74
C ARG A 132 1.85 12.70 -6.56
N PRO A 133 1.69 12.13 -5.36
CA PRO A 133 2.11 10.75 -5.16
C PRO A 133 1.29 9.78 -6.01
N ASP A 134 1.90 8.66 -6.38
CA ASP A 134 1.22 7.61 -7.14
C ASP A 134 0.20 6.87 -6.28
N LEU A 135 0.47 6.76 -4.99
CA LEU A 135 -0.37 6.04 -4.04
C LEU A 135 -0.11 6.52 -2.62
N MET A 136 -1.18 6.64 -1.84
CA MET A 136 -1.09 6.80 -0.39
C MET A 136 -1.52 5.52 0.31
N LEU A 137 -0.68 5.02 1.21
CA LEU A 137 -1.03 3.93 2.12
C LEU A 137 -1.55 4.52 3.42
N LEU A 138 -2.84 4.30 3.68
CA LEU A 138 -3.55 4.85 4.82
C LEU A 138 -3.62 3.83 5.96
N TYR A 139 -3.74 4.34 7.16
CA TYR A 139 -3.92 3.58 8.39
C TYR A 139 -5.26 3.97 9.01
N GLY A 140 -6.17 3.01 9.14
CA GLY A 140 -7.47 3.22 9.76
C GLY A 140 -7.53 2.54 11.13
N VAL A 141 -8.00 3.26 12.14
CA VAL A 141 -8.13 2.70 13.50
C VAL A 141 -9.52 2.09 13.70
N THR A 142 -10.58 2.84 13.42
CA THR A 142 -11.97 2.42 13.63
C THR A 142 -12.85 2.60 12.40
N GLY A 143 -12.27 3.01 11.28
CA GLY A 143 -13.03 3.21 10.06
C GLY A 143 -12.31 4.08 9.06
N GLU A 144 -12.98 4.35 7.95
CA GLU A 144 -12.51 5.27 6.92
C GLU A 144 -12.66 6.72 7.40
N ASN A 145 -11.61 7.51 7.21
CA ASN A 145 -11.70 8.95 7.37
C ASN A 145 -12.21 9.55 6.05
N THR A 146 -13.53 9.76 5.95
CA THR A 146 -14.19 10.21 4.72
C THR A 146 -13.81 11.63 4.32
N ILE A 147 -13.40 12.48 5.25
CA ILE A 147 -12.89 13.83 4.96
C ILE A 147 -11.56 13.71 4.18
N VAL A 148 -10.66 12.85 4.65
CA VAL A 148 -9.38 12.61 3.99
C VAL A 148 -9.57 11.97 2.63
N THR A 149 -10.31 10.86 2.56
CA THR A 149 -10.49 10.13 1.30
C THR A 149 -11.28 10.93 0.26
N GLY A 150 -12.27 11.71 0.70
CA GLY A 150 -12.99 12.63 -0.18
C GLY A 150 -12.06 13.67 -0.80
N LYS A 151 -11.16 14.23 -0.01
CA LYS A 151 -10.16 15.20 -0.48
C LYS A 151 -9.13 14.58 -1.43
N LEU A 152 -8.68 13.37 -1.13
CA LEU A 152 -7.76 12.65 -2.01
C LEU A 152 -8.40 12.34 -3.37
N ARG A 153 -9.69 11.98 -3.39
CA ARG A 153 -10.43 11.79 -4.64
C ARG A 153 -10.50 13.09 -5.45
N GLU A 154 -10.79 14.21 -4.81
CA GLU A 154 -10.80 15.53 -5.48
C GLU A 154 -9.43 15.85 -6.10
N LEU A 155 -8.35 15.49 -5.42
CA LEU A 155 -6.98 15.74 -5.90
C LEU A 155 -6.49 14.69 -6.90
N GLY A 156 -7.26 13.61 -7.13
CA GLY A 156 -6.86 12.53 -8.02
C GLY A 156 -5.73 11.67 -7.49
N ILE A 157 -5.56 11.59 -6.17
CA ILE A 157 -4.52 10.80 -5.52
C ILE A 157 -5.10 9.44 -5.11
N PRO A 158 -4.63 8.32 -5.71
CA PRO A 158 -5.05 7.00 -5.29
C PRO A 158 -4.63 6.68 -3.86
N TYR A 159 -5.45 5.93 -3.16
CA TYR A 159 -5.19 5.54 -1.76
C TYR A 159 -5.73 4.14 -1.48
N ILE A 160 -5.17 3.49 -0.46
CA ILE A 160 -5.69 2.24 0.06
C ILE A 160 -5.38 2.13 1.55
N TYR A 161 -6.30 1.56 2.31
CA TYR A 161 -6.07 1.25 3.72
C TYR A 161 -5.33 -0.06 3.86
N ILE A 162 -4.26 -0.05 4.64
CA ILE A 162 -3.45 -1.23 4.94
C ILE A 162 -3.88 -1.77 6.30
N GLY A 163 -4.17 -3.06 6.34
CA GLY A 163 -4.67 -3.73 7.54
C GLY A 163 -3.67 -4.67 8.20
N ASP A 164 -2.38 -4.45 8.03
CA ASP A 164 -1.32 -5.28 8.58
C ASP A 164 -1.40 -5.44 10.10
N TYR A 165 -1.75 -4.38 10.80
CA TYR A 165 -1.88 -4.41 12.26
C TYR A 165 -3.04 -5.27 12.77
N MET A 166 -4.00 -5.57 11.90
CA MET A 166 -5.15 -6.44 12.22
C MET A 166 -4.80 -7.92 12.21
N GLU A 167 -3.66 -8.29 11.64
CA GLU A 167 -3.21 -9.67 11.60
C GLU A 167 -2.84 -10.18 13.00
N GLU A 168 -3.21 -11.42 13.30
CA GLU A 168 -3.03 -12.01 14.62
C GLU A 168 -1.59 -12.46 14.89
N SER A 169 -0.83 -12.75 13.83
CA SER A 169 0.53 -13.27 13.97
C SER A 169 1.57 -12.30 13.42
N PRO A 170 2.83 -12.35 13.93
CA PRO A 170 3.93 -11.60 13.34
C PRO A 170 4.19 -11.95 11.88
N LEU A 171 4.04 -13.21 11.50
CA LEU A 171 4.18 -13.66 10.10
C LEU A 171 3.07 -13.08 9.22
N GLY A 172 1.84 -13.04 9.71
CA GLY A 172 0.73 -12.41 8.99
C GLY A 172 0.96 -10.93 8.76
N LYS A 173 1.45 -10.20 9.77
CA LYS A 173 1.80 -8.78 9.63
C LYS A 173 2.91 -8.58 8.60
N ALA A 174 3.98 -9.37 8.68
CA ALA A 174 5.12 -9.28 7.78
C ALA A 174 4.74 -9.62 6.34
N GLU A 175 3.78 -10.51 6.14
CA GLU A 175 3.37 -10.96 4.81
C GLU A 175 2.82 -9.84 3.92
N TRP A 176 2.37 -8.74 4.52
CA TRP A 176 1.91 -7.56 3.77
C TRP A 176 3.00 -6.91 2.92
N LEU A 177 4.29 -7.21 3.17
CA LEU A 177 5.37 -6.75 2.30
C LEU A 177 5.23 -7.25 0.86
N VAL A 178 4.49 -8.34 0.64
CA VAL A 178 4.20 -8.85 -0.70
C VAL A 178 3.37 -7.85 -1.50
N LEU A 179 2.48 -7.12 -0.85
CA LEU A 179 1.74 -6.03 -1.50
C LEU A 179 2.70 -4.92 -1.98
N ALA A 180 3.66 -4.53 -1.15
CA ALA A 180 4.68 -3.55 -1.56
C ALA A 180 5.50 -4.06 -2.75
N ALA A 181 5.88 -5.34 -2.74
CA ALA A 181 6.60 -5.97 -3.84
C ALA A 181 5.78 -5.97 -5.14
N GLU A 182 4.49 -6.24 -5.06
CA GLU A 182 3.59 -6.20 -6.22
C GLU A 182 3.49 -4.78 -6.81
N LEU A 183 3.37 -3.77 -5.95
CA LEU A 183 3.35 -2.36 -6.35
C LEU A 183 4.65 -1.91 -7.04
N CYS A 184 5.77 -2.52 -6.69
CA CYS A 184 7.10 -2.21 -7.23
C CYS A 184 7.51 -3.12 -8.40
N ASP A 185 6.66 -4.04 -8.85
CA ASP A 185 6.99 -5.07 -9.85
C ASP A 185 8.13 -6.00 -9.42
N LEU A 186 8.17 -6.34 -8.13
CA LEU A 186 9.23 -7.15 -7.52
C LEU A 186 8.65 -8.37 -6.79
N ARG A 187 7.71 -9.07 -7.43
CA ARG A 187 7.00 -10.22 -6.82
C ARG A 187 7.95 -11.28 -6.25
N ALA A 188 9.00 -11.63 -7.00
CA ALA A 188 9.99 -12.60 -6.54
C ALA A 188 10.75 -12.10 -5.30
N ALA A 189 11.10 -10.82 -5.23
CA ALA A 189 11.78 -10.23 -4.07
C ALA A 189 10.91 -10.28 -2.80
N GLY A 190 9.60 -10.09 -2.94
CA GLY A 190 8.66 -10.24 -1.83
C GLY A 190 8.63 -11.65 -1.27
N ALA A 191 8.53 -12.64 -2.14
CA ALA A 191 8.55 -14.04 -1.75
C ALA A 191 9.89 -14.45 -1.09
N ASP A 192 11.00 -14.02 -1.66
CA ASP A 192 12.35 -14.31 -1.15
C ASP A 192 12.58 -13.70 0.24
N THR A 193 12.07 -12.50 0.48
CA THR A 193 12.18 -11.83 1.77
C THR A 193 11.40 -12.55 2.87
N LEU A 194 10.26 -13.16 2.53
CA LEU A 194 9.43 -13.91 3.48
C LEU A 194 10.01 -15.29 3.82
N GLN A 195 10.69 -15.96 2.90
CA GLN A 195 11.23 -17.29 3.12
C GLN A 195 12.08 -17.42 4.39
N PRO A 196 13.07 -16.53 4.65
CA PRO A 196 13.86 -16.61 5.89
C PRO A 196 13.01 -16.50 7.15
N VAL A 197 11.96 -15.70 7.12
CA VAL A 197 11.02 -15.54 8.25
C VAL A 197 10.24 -16.82 8.48
N SER A 198 9.82 -17.52 7.42
CA SER A 198 9.07 -18.78 7.50
C SER A 198 9.93 -19.92 8.06
N TYR A 199 11.21 -19.97 7.72
CA TYR A 199 12.13 -21.03 8.16
C TYR A 199 12.58 -20.91 9.62
N THR A 200 12.38 -19.77 10.27
CA THR A 200 12.74 -19.57 11.68
C THR A 200 11.69 -20.12 12.65
N HIS A 201 10.62 -20.64 12.14
CA HIS A 201 9.53 -21.24 12.88
C HIS A 201 9.37 -22.72 12.57
#